data_5012abb72fc8d67884381fd348f35b13
#
_entry.id   5012abb72fc8d67884381fd348f35b13
#
_cell.length_a   1.000
_cell.length_b   1.000
_cell.length_c   1.000
_cell.angle_alpha   90.00
_cell.angle_beta   90.00
_cell.angle_gamma   90.00
#
_symmetry.space_group_name_H-M   'P 1'
#
loop_
_entity.id
_entity.type
_entity.pdbx_description
1 polymer ?
#
loop_
_entity_poly.entity_id
_entity_poly.type
_entity_poly.pdbx_seq_one_letter_code
_entity_poly.pdbx_strand_id
1 'polypeptide(L)'
;MKKWLVCLLFVPAMARAEFETGNTLYTKMQDQSISEKMYVMGYVTGVFDAHQHINHCLPSNVNVTIGQVTDIARMYLQNNPSIRHKTADVLLRDAFKAIWPCANRPARNPV
;
A
#
# COMPACT_ATOMS: atom_id res chain seq x y z
N MET A 1 -53.15 16.90 18.71
CA MET A 1 -51.70 16.88 18.91
C MET A 1 -51.09 16.09 17.78
N LYS A 2 -50.46 16.75 16.85
CA LYS A 2 -49.79 16.09 15.75
C LYS A 2 -48.41 15.59 16.22
N LYS A 3 -48.29 14.31 16.40
CA LYS A 3 -46.97 13.69 16.63
C LYS A 3 -46.21 13.75 15.30
N TRP A 4 -45.27 14.61 15.21
CA TRP A 4 -44.35 14.63 14.11
C TRP A 4 -43.37 13.45 14.31
N LEU A 5 -43.64 12.36 13.62
CA LEU A 5 -42.67 11.31 13.42
C LEU A 5 -41.63 11.89 12.46
N VAL A 6 -40.59 12.47 13.04
CA VAL A 6 -39.38 12.72 12.29
C VAL A 6 -38.76 11.35 12.03
N CYS A 7 -39.13 10.74 10.92
CA CYS A 7 -38.30 9.69 10.36
C CYS A 7 -36.97 10.32 9.98
N LEU A 8 -36.05 10.32 10.91
CA LEU A 8 -34.63 10.46 10.58
C LEU A 8 -34.32 9.29 9.65
N LEU A 9 -34.45 9.56 8.36
CA LEU A 9 -33.82 8.73 7.34
C LEU A 9 -32.32 8.78 7.61
N PHE A 10 -31.85 7.88 8.46
CA PHE A 10 -30.47 7.51 8.51
C PHE A 10 -30.17 6.89 7.14
N VAL A 11 -29.74 7.74 6.21
CA VAL A 11 -29.02 7.24 5.04
C VAL A 11 -27.74 6.71 5.62
N PRO A 12 -27.52 5.37 5.67
CA PRO A 12 -26.21 4.89 6.02
C PRO A 12 -25.27 5.54 5.01
N ALA A 13 -24.38 6.41 5.48
CA ALA A 13 -23.22 6.78 4.72
C ALA A 13 -22.60 5.44 4.33
N MET A 14 -22.75 5.05 3.06
CA MET A 14 -22.05 3.89 2.54
C MET A 14 -20.58 4.19 2.74
N ALA A 15 -20.01 3.68 3.84
CA ALA A 15 -18.59 3.61 4.00
C ALA A 15 -18.10 2.70 2.86
N ARG A 16 -17.80 3.32 1.75
CA ARG A 16 -17.03 2.66 0.71
C ARG A 16 -15.68 2.40 1.33
N ALA A 17 -15.38 1.14 1.57
CA ALA A 17 -14.01 0.73 1.79
C ALA A 17 -13.28 1.00 0.48
N GLU A 18 -12.82 2.22 0.33
CA GLU A 18 -11.97 2.57 -0.80
C GLU A 18 -10.60 1.98 -0.53
N PHE A 19 -10.24 0.98 -1.31
CA PHE A 19 -8.89 0.49 -1.32
C PHE A 19 -7.97 1.60 -1.80
N GLU A 20 -6.82 1.72 -1.15
CA GLU A 20 -5.80 2.68 -1.55
C GLU A 20 -5.36 2.39 -2.99
N THR A 21 -5.40 3.40 -3.86
CA THR A 21 -4.83 3.32 -5.21
C THR A 21 -3.43 3.91 -5.23
N GLY A 22 -2.70 3.65 -6.30
CA GLY A 22 -1.40 4.30 -6.49
C GLY A 22 -1.52 5.82 -6.52
N ASN A 23 -2.59 6.36 -7.14
CA ASN A 23 -2.82 7.81 -7.19
C ASN A 23 -3.09 8.40 -5.80
N THR A 24 -3.95 7.78 -5.02
CA THR A 24 -4.28 8.27 -3.68
C THR A 24 -3.10 8.16 -2.74
N LEU A 25 -2.36 7.06 -2.80
CA LEU A 25 -1.15 6.89 -2.00
C LEU A 25 -0.08 7.91 -2.39
N TYR A 26 0.14 8.12 -3.67
CA TYR A 26 1.12 9.09 -4.17
C TYR A 26 0.79 10.52 -3.73
N THR A 27 -0.49 10.89 -3.76
CA THR A 27 -0.95 12.19 -3.25
C THR A 27 -0.64 12.33 -1.76
N LYS A 28 -0.90 11.31 -0.96
CA LYS A 28 -0.58 11.31 0.48
C LYS A 28 0.92 11.38 0.74
N MET A 29 1.73 10.78 -0.11
CA MET A 29 3.20 10.85 -0.01
C MET A 29 3.74 12.27 -0.18
N GLN A 30 3.01 13.13 -0.88
CA GLN A 30 3.39 14.53 -1.10
C GLN A 30 2.91 15.45 0.01
N ASP A 31 2.02 14.99 0.87
CA ASP A 31 1.51 15.76 1.99
C ASP A 31 2.59 15.89 3.07
N GLN A 32 2.76 17.11 3.58
CA GLN A 32 3.78 17.41 4.60
C GLN A 32 3.28 17.20 6.03
N SER A 33 1.98 16.87 6.21
CA SER A 33 1.43 16.62 7.54
C SER A 33 2.02 15.36 8.16
N ILE A 34 2.24 15.38 9.47
CA ILE A 34 2.78 14.24 10.20
C ILE A 34 1.83 13.04 10.10
N SER A 35 0.53 13.28 10.18
CA SER A 35 -0.47 12.22 10.13
C SER A 35 -0.43 11.45 8.80
N GLU A 36 -0.31 12.16 7.67
CA GLU A 36 -0.21 11.52 6.36
C GLU A 36 1.13 10.80 6.17
N LYS A 37 2.22 11.37 6.68
CA LYS A 37 3.52 10.69 6.66
C LYS A 37 3.49 9.38 7.45
N MET A 38 2.91 9.39 8.62
CA MET A 38 2.77 8.20 9.46
C MET A 38 1.88 7.14 8.79
N TYR A 39 0.79 7.58 8.19
CA TYR A 39 -0.10 6.69 7.43
C TYR A 39 0.64 6.01 6.28
N VAL A 40 1.34 6.78 5.45
CA VAL A 40 2.11 6.27 4.30
C VAL A 40 3.15 5.26 4.76
N MET A 41 3.93 5.59 5.77
CA MET A 41 4.97 4.68 6.30
C MET A 41 4.37 3.38 6.81
N GLY A 42 3.26 3.45 7.52
CA GLY A 42 2.55 2.27 8.03
C GLY A 42 1.97 1.40 6.91
N TYR A 43 1.35 2.04 5.93
CA TYR A 43 0.78 1.34 4.77
C TYR A 43 1.86 0.62 3.96
N VAL A 44 2.90 1.32 3.60
CA VAL A 44 4.01 0.78 2.80
C VAL A 44 4.72 -0.36 3.54
N THR A 45 4.98 -0.18 4.83
CA THR A 45 5.61 -1.21 5.66
C THR A 45 4.72 -2.44 5.78
N GLY A 46 3.42 -2.25 5.95
CA GLY A 46 2.45 -3.35 6.02
C GLY A 46 2.41 -4.16 4.73
N VAL A 47 2.41 -3.49 3.57
CA VAL A 47 2.47 -4.17 2.27
C VAL A 47 3.80 -4.91 2.10
N PHE A 48 4.90 -4.27 2.47
CA PHE A 48 6.22 -4.88 2.42
C PHE A 48 6.27 -6.18 3.25
N ASP A 49 5.83 -6.11 4.49
CA ASP A 49 5.82 -7.28 5.38
C ASP A 49 4.88 -8.38 4.87
N ALA A 50 3.73 -8.03 4.34
CA ALA A 50 2.76 -8.99 3.83
C ALA A 50 3.30 -9.80 2.64
N HIS A 51 4.14 -9.20 1.83
CA HIS A 51 4.69 -9.82 0.62
C HIS A 51 6.09 -10.41 0.80
N GLN A 52 6.73 -10.19 1.95
CA GLN A 52 8.07 -10.71 2.24
C GLN A 52 8.07 -12.24 2.21
N HIS A 53 9.05 -12.81 1.51
CA HIS A 53 9.22 -14.23 1.25
C HIS A 53 8.13 -14.88 0.37
N ILE A 54 7.15 -14.13 -0.07
CA ILE A 54 6.09 -14.60 -0.97
C ILE A 54 6.32 -14.04 -2.38
N ASN A 55 6.34 -12.73 -2.51
CA ASN A 55 6.48 -12.03 -3.78
C ASN A 55 7.87 -11.40 -3.96
N HIS A 56 8.49 -10.96 -2.88
CA HIS A 56 9.86 -10.49 -2.87
C HIS A 56 10.65 -11.19 -1.78
N CYS A 57 11.96 -11.24 -1.95
CA CYS A 57 12.86 -11.94 -1.05
C CYS A 57 14.05 -11.06 -0.73
N LEU A 58 14.00 -10.40 0.41
CA LEU A 58 15.12 -9.61 0.91
C LEU A 58 16.26 -10.57 1.29
N PRO A 59 17.49 -10.37 0.76
CA PRO A 59 18.63 -11.16 1.20
C PRO A 59 18.88 -11.03 2.70
N SER A 60 19.31 -12.10 3.34
CA SER A 60 19.51 -12.15 4.80
C SER A 60 20.58 -11.19 5.31
N ASN A 61 21.50 -10.79 4.45
CA ASN A 61 22.59 -9.85 4.76
C ASN A 61 22.23 -8.38 4.44
N VAL A 62 21.01 -8.12 4.00
CA VAL A 62 20.54 -6.77 3.64
C VAL A 62 19.52 -6.30 4.68
N ASN A 63 19.82 -5.18 5.29
CA ASN A 63 18.91 -4.49 6.18
C ASN A 63 18.37 -3.24 5.49
N VAL A 64 17.07 -3.11 5.42
CA VAL A 64 16.41 -1.91 4.89
C VAL A 64 15.67 -1.18 6.00
N THR A 65 15.68 0.12 5.94
CA THR A 65 14.91 0.97 6.84
C THR A 65 13.50 1.20 6.29
N ILE A 66 12.57 1.56 7.16
CA ILE A 66 11.21 1.97 6.76
C ILE A 66 11.29 3.15 5.77
N GLY A 67 12.21 4.09 5.99
CA GLY A 67 12.42 5.21 5.09
C GLY A 67 12.86 4.77 3.69
N GLN A 68 13.77 3.81 3.58
CA GLN A 68 14.20 3.26 2.30
C GLN A 68 13.06 2.56 1.55
N VAL A 69 12.29 1.74 2.24
CA VAL A 69 11.14 1.05 1.65
C VAL A 69 10.09 2.05 1.17
N THR A 70 9.84 3.09 1.94
CA THR A 70 8.92 4.18 1.57
C THR A 70 9.44 4.96 0.36
N ASP A 71 10.72 5.24 0.29
CA ASP A 71 11.34 5.93 -0.86
C ASP A 71 11.24 5.10 -2.14
N ILE A 72 11.45 3.81 -2.04
CA ILE A 72 11.30 2.88 -3.17
C ILE A 72 9.86 2.91 -3.69
N ALA A 73 8.89 2.86 -2.81
CA ALA A 73 7.48 2.95 -3.17
C ALA A 73 7.15 4.28 -3.85
N ARG A 74 7.66 5.39 -3.32
CA ARG A 74 7.48 6.73 -3.89
C ARG A 74 8.06 6.82 -5.29
N MET A 75 9.27 6.38 -5.47
CA MET A 75 9.96 6.41 -6.77
C MET A 75 9.23 5.56 -7.81
N TYR A 76 8.74 4.40 -7.41
CA TYR A 76 7.99 3.54 -8.31
C TYR A 76 6.70 4.20 -8.77
N LEU A 77 5.93 4.79 -7.86
CA LEU A 77 4.69 5.49 -8.20
C LEU A 77 4.97 6.75 -9.03
N GLN A 78 6.03 7.48 -8.72
CA GLN A 78 6.45 8.67 -9.47
C GLN A 78 6.83 8.33 -10.90
N ASN A 79 7.53 7.24 -11.12
CA ASN A 79 8.05 6.84 -12.43
C ASN A 79 7.04 6.07 -13.29
N ASN A 80 5.90 5.69 -12.72
CA ASN A 80 4.88 4.90 -13.41
C ASN A 80 3.50 5.56 -13.34
N PRO A 81 3.35 6.77 -13.89
CA PRO A 81 2.08 7.50 -13.79
C PRO A 81 0.92 6.81 -14.51
N SER A 82 1.19 6.07 -15.56
CA SER A 82 0.15 5.41 -16.37
C SER A 82 -0.58 4.27 -15.65
N ILE A 83 0.02 3.71 -14.61
CA ILE A 83 -0.55 2.58 -13.87
C ILE A 83 -0.98 2.94 -12.45
N ARG A 84 -0.86 4.21 -12.04
CA ARG A 84 -1.23 4.64 -10.67
C ARG A 84 -2.71 4.50 -10.34
N HIS A 85 -3.58 4.26 -11.33
CA HIS A 85 -4.99 3.95 -11.11
C HIS A 85 -5.21 2.56 -10.49
N LYS A 86 -4.23 1.68 -10.55
CA LYS A 86 -4.30 0.35 -9.96
C LYS A 86 -4.23 0.44 -8.43
N THR A 87 -4.59 -0.65 -7.75
CA THR A 87 -4.48 -0.70 -6.29
C THR A 87 -3.03 -0.55 -5.84
N ALA A 88 -2.81 0.20 -4.78
CA ALA A 88 -1.47 0.47 -4.26
C ALA A 88 -0.76 -0.82 -3.83
N ASP A 89 -1.47 -1.76 -3.25
CA ASP A 89 -0.94 -3.07 -2.86
C ASP A 89 -0.26 -3.80 -4.03
N VAL A 90 -0.94 -3.89 -5.16
CA VAL A 90 -0.41 -4.54 -6.37
C VAL A 90 0.82 -3.80 -6.90
N LEU A 91 0.78 -2.47 -6.91
CA LEU A 91 1.89 -1.66 -7.41
C LEU A 91 3.13 -1.77 -6.52
N LEU A 92 2.95 -1.73 -5.20
CA LEU A 92 4.06 -1.88 -4.26
C LEU A 92 4.64 -3.29 -4.27
N ARG A 93 3.79 -4.31 -4.40
CA ARG A 93 4.24 -5.69 -4.61
C ARG A 93 5.18 -5.78 -5.80
N ASP A 94 4.78 -5.20 -6.93
CA ASP A 94 5.57 -5.23 -8.15
C ASP A 94 6.88 -4.42 -7.99
N ALA A 95 6.84 -3.30 -7.30
CA ALA A 95 8.02 -2.49 -7.02
C ALA A 95 9.07 -3.27 -6.20
N PHE A 96 8.65 -3.92 -5.13
CA PHE A 96 9.56 -4.69 -4.28
C PHE A 96 10.07 -5.95 -4.96
N LYS A 97 9.21 -6.62 -5.73
CA LYS A 97 9.59 -7.79 -6.53
C LYS A 97 10.65 -7.46 -7.58
N ALA A 98 10.58 -6.29 -8.19
CA ALA A 98 11.56 -5.86 -9.17
C ALA A 98 12.97 -5.69 -8.57
N ILE A 99 13.04 -5.25 -7.31
CA ILE A 99 14.32 -5.00 -6.62
C ILE A 99 14.85 -6.27 -5.96
N TRP A 100 13.98 -7.03 -5.32
CA TRP A 100 14.36 -8.25 -4.58
C TRP A 100 13.56 -9.45 -5.08
N PRO A 101 13.81 -9.93 -6.30
CA PRO A 101 13.06 -11.07 -6.83
C PRO A 101 13.40 -12.36 -6.08
N CYS A 102 12.40 -13.21 -5.92
CA CYS A 102 12.56 -14.55 -5.35
C CYS A 102 12.97 -15.60 -6.39
N ALA A 103 13.23 -15.22 -7.62
CA ALA A 103 13.36 -16.10 -8.78
C ALA A 103 14.51 -17.10 -8.71
N ASN A 104 15.51 -16.86 -7.85
CA ASN A 104 16.68 -17.73 -7.69
C ASN A 104 16.56 -18.72 -6.53
N ARG A 105 15.37 -18.83 -5.93
CA ARG A 105 15.14 -19.91 -4.98
C ARG A 105 14.99 -21.20 -5.75
N PRO A 106 15.79 -22.23 -5.43
CA PRO A 106 15.47 -23.58 -5.90
C PRO A 106 14.02 -23.83 -5.50
N ALA A 107 13.23 -24.32 -6.45
CA ALA A 107 11.87 -24.73 -6.19
C ALA A 107 11.87 -25.51 -4.87
N ARG A 108 11.22 -24.97 -3.83
CA ARG A 108 11.02 -25.73 -2.61
C ARG A 108 10.23 -26.96 -3.03
N ASN A 109 10.89 -28.10 -2.99
CA ASN A 109 10.13 -29.33 -3.01
C ASN A 109 9.10 -29.22 -1.88
N PRO A 110 7.82 -29.35 -2.18
CA PRO A 110 6.82 -29.49 -1.14
C PRO A 110 7.20 -30.77 -0.38
N VAL A 111 7.69 -30.54 0.81
CA VAL A 111 7.85 -31.65 1.73
C VAL A 111 6.54 -31.84 2.42
#